data_1604e90cf472aec442a906cc75a8e75c
#
_entry.id   1604e90cf472aec442a906cc75a8e75c
#
_cell.length_a   1.000
_cell.length_b   1.000
_cell.length_c   1.000
_cell.angle_alpha   90.00
_cell.angle_beta   90.00
_cell.angle_gamma   90.00
#
_symmetry.space_group_name_H-M   'P 1'
#
loop_
_entity.id
_entity.type
_entity.pdbx_description
1 polymer ?
#
loop_
_entity_poly.entity_id
_entity_poly.type
_entity_poly.pdbx_seq_one_letter_code
_entity_poly.pdbx_strand_id
1 'polypeptide(L)'
;GIIALDESMQDVYSELRRYTAGDHRIYVKKLESKFPQGSERQLIYALTGRTMNSKMLPSDIGCIVNNVDTLVAVNQAVMLYEPLLTRLITVSGDCIARPRNYRVRIGMSYAELIERAGGFSSRPALILDGGTMTGKRITNLNVPITKLSSGIIALSKDRAAAMKETACSRCGRCVESCPDKLL
;
A
#
# COMPACT_ATOMS: atom_id res chain seq x y z
N GLY A 1 -3.56 -20.71 -4.53
CA GLY A 1 -3.34 -19.30 -4.22
C GLY A 1 -1.99 -19.08 -3.58
N ILE A 2 -1.42 -17.88 -3.72
CA ILE A 2 -0.16 -17.50 -3.09
C ILE A 2 -0.41 -16.24 -2.27
N ILE A 3 -0.10 -16.29 -0.97
CA ILE A 3 -0.06 -15.12 -0.09
C ILE A 3 1.38 -14.66 -0.01
N ALA A 4 1.65 -13.46 -0.51
CA ALA A 4 2.97 -12.87 -0.51
C ALA A 4 3.10 -11.83 0.61
N LEU A 5 4.17 -11.89 1.36
CA LEU A 5 4.47 -11.02 2.50
C LEU A 5 5.87 -10.44 2.36
N ASP A 6 6.04 -9.24 2.86
CA ASP A 6 7.36 -8.67 3.10
C ASP A 6 8.12 -9.54 4.12
N GLU A 7 9.41 -9.79 3.89
CA GLU A 7 10.24 -10.65 4.75
C GLU A 7 10.35 -10.14 6.20
N SER A 8 10.13 -8.85 6.43
CA SER A 8 10.12 -8.26 7.77
C SER A 8 8.93 -8.70 8.63
N MET A 9 7.85 -9.22 8.00
CA MET A 9 6.61 -9.62 8.66
C MET A 9 6.65 -11.08 9.18
N GLN A 10 7.63 -11.41 10.02
CA GLN A 10 7.89 -12.78 10.49
C GLN A 10 6.72 -13.38 11.29
N ASP A 11 6.12 -12.59 12.18
CA ASP A 11 5.01 -13.05 13.03
C ASP A 11 3.79 -13.39 12.18
N VAL A 12 3.45 -12.49 11.24
CA VAL A 12 2.34 -12.69 10.29
C VAL A 12 2.60 -13.91 9.40
N TYR A 13 3.83 -14.10 8.93
CA TYR A 13 4.20 -15.27 8.15
C TYR A 13 3.98 -16.57 8.93
N SER A 14 4.45 -16.63 10.17
CA SER A 14 4.34 -17.80 11.02
C SER A 14 2.87 -18.15 11.30
N GLU A 15 2.07 -17.14 11.58
CA GLU A 15 0.64 -17.27 11.84
C GLU A 15 -0.11 -17.79 10.58
N LEU A 16 0.11 -17.18 9.42
CA LEU A 16 -0.50 -17.62 8.16
C LEU A 16 -0.08 -19.05 7.79
N ARG A 17 1.18 -19.41 7.98
CA ARG A 17 1.65 -20.78 7.78
C ARG A 17 0.91 -21.78 8.64
N ARG A 18 0.62 -21.41 9.90
CA ARG A 18 -0.15 -22.25 10.81
C ARG A 18 -1.59 -22.44 10.33
N TYR A 19 -2.25 -21.36 9.87
CA TYR A 19 -3.63 -21.43 9.37
C TYR A 19 -3.74 -22.17 8.02
N THR A 20 -2.72 -22.10 7.19
CA THR A 20 -2.71 -22.78 5.89
C THR A 20 -2.12 -24.18 5.94
N ALA A 21 -1.68 -24.65 7.11
CA ALA A 21 -1.12 -26.00 7.29
C ALA A 21 -2.18 -27.03 6.92
N GLY A 22 -1.88 -27.85 5.90
CA GLY A 22 -2.80 -28.88 5.41
C GLY A 22 -3.65 -28.48 4.19
N ASP A 23 -3.71 -27.23 3.80
CA ASP A 23 -4.33 -26.84 2.53
C ASP A 23 -3.28 -26.65 1.42
N HIS A 24 -3.16 -27.67 0.56
CA HIS A 24 -2.18 -27.70 -0.53
C HIS A 24 -2.48 -26.68 -1.66
N ARG A 25 -3.61 -25.97 -1.60
CA ARG A 25 -3.99 -24.94 -2.58
C ARG A 25 -3.46 -23.56 -2.23
N ILE A 26 -2.96 -23.37 -1.00
CA ILE A 26 -2.51 -22.08 -0.50
C ILE A 26 -1.03 -22.14 -0.07
N TYR A 27 -0.23 -21.27 -0.65
CA TYR A 27 1.19 -21.12 -0.34
C TYR A 27 1.45 -19.77 0.29
N VAL A 28 2.23 -19.71 1.36
CA VAL A 28 2.69 -18.46 1.95
C VAL A 28 4.16 -18.26 1.59
N LYS A 29 4.48 -17.14 0.96
CA LYS A 29 5.82 -16.78 0.47
C LYS A 29 6.30 -15.47 1.06
N LYS A 30 7.57 -15.42 1.46
CA LYS A 30 8.26 -14.18 1.82
C LYS A 30 8.93 -13.62 0.59
N LEU A 31 8.89 -12.31 0.45
CA LEU A 31 9.58 -11.57 -0.58
C LEU A 31 10.50 -10.55 0.06
N GLU A 32 11.59 -10.26 -0.63
CA GLU A 32 12.58 -9.27 -0.22
C GLU A 32 11.94 -7.89 -0.04
N SER A 33 12.33 -7.20 1.04
CA SER A 33 11.83 -5.86 1.37
C SER A 33 12.47 -4.81 0.47
N LYS A 34 11.88 -4.61 -0.69
CA LYS A 34 12.32 -3.59 -1.66
C LYS A 34 11.15 -2.99 -2.43
N PHE A 35 11.25 -1.72 -2.78
CA PHE A 35 10.32 -1.06 -3.69
C PHE A 35 10.71 -1.32 -5.16
N PRO A 36 9.76 -1.63 -6.06
CA PRO A 36 8.31 -1.76 -5.90
C PRO A 36 7.82 -3.22 -5.85
N GLN A 37 8.43 -4.08 -5.03
CA GLN A 37 8.16 -5.53 -4.95
C GLN A 37 6.68 -5.90 -4.84
N GLY A 38 5.86 -5.04 -4.18
CA GLY A 38 4.42 -5.23 -4.05
C GLY A 38 3.59 -4.81 -5.28
N SER A 39 4.21 -4.24 -6.31
CA SER A 39 3.48 -3.90 -7.54
C SER A 39 3.08 -5.17 -8.29
N GLU A 40 1.93 -5.12 -8.96
CA GLU A 40 1.31 -6.29 -9.60
C GLU A 40 2.28 -7.08 -10.51
N ARG A 41 3.00 -6.40 -11.40
CA ARG A 41 3.92 -7.04 -12.34
C ARG A 41 5.15 -7.63 -11.65
N GLN A 42 5.74 -6.88 -10.71
CA GLN A 42 6.90 -7.33 -9.95
C GLN A 42 6.55 -8.52 -9.07
N LEU A 43 5.36 -8.49 -8.46
CA LEU A 43 4.85 -9.58 -7.64
C LEU A 43 4.66 -10.86 -8.46
N ILE A 44 4.03 -10.76 -9.62
CA ILE A 44 3.84 -11.91 -10.53
C ILE A 44 5.19 -12.49 -10.94
N TYR A 45 6.12 -11.64 -11.37
CA TYR A 45 7.45 -12.10 -11.77
C TYR A 45 8.19 -12.79 -10.62
N ALA A 46 8.22 -12.19 -9.44
CA ALA A 46 8.91 -12.74 -8.28
C ALA A 46 8.35 -14.10 -7.82
N LEU A 47 7.03 -14.30 -7.98
CA LEU A 47 6.37 -15.52 -7.51
C LEU A 47 6.29 -16.63 -8.57
N THR A 48 6.22 -16.27 -9.84
CA THR A 48 5.93 -17.22 -10.93
C THR A 48 6.99 -17.27 -12.03
N GLY A 49 7.91 -16.30 -12.09
CA GLY A 49 8.85 -16.12 -13.19
C GLY A 49 8.22 -15.61 -14.50
N ARG A 50 6.89 -15.39 -14.52
CA ARG A 50 6.19 -14.93 -15.72
C ARG A 50 6.40 -13.43 -15.92
N THR A 51 6.63 -13.03 -17.17
CA THR A 51 6.81 -11.62 -17.55
C THR A 51 5.60 -11.09 -18.28
N MET A 52 5.35 -9.79 -18.14
CA MET A 52 4.25 -9.07 -18.77
C MET A 52 4.79 -7.84 -19.50
N ASN A 53 4.36 -7.60 -20.72
CA ASN A 53 4.60 -6.33 -21.39
C ASN A 53 3.58 -5.25 -20.95
N SER A 54 3.77 -4.01 -21.40
CA SER A 54 2.92 -2.87 -20.99
C SER A 54 1.46 -2.98 -21.42
N LYS A 55 1.13 -3.83 -22.39
CA LYS A 55 -0.23 -3.99 -22.94
C LYS A 55 -0.98 -5.18 -22.37
N MET A 56 -0.28 -6.09 -21.67
CA MET A 56 -0.87 -7.31 -21.10
C MET A 56 -1.51 -7.02 -19.73
N LEU A 57 -2.60 -7.72 -19.46
CA LEU A 57 -3.22 -7.83 -18.14
C LEU A 57 -2.71 -9.10 -17.44
N PRO A 58 -2.74 -9.17 -16.10
CA PRO A 58 -2.40 -10.38 -15.35
C PRO A 58 -3.16 -11.62 -15.80
N SER A 59 -4.44 -11.46 -16.18
CA SER A 59 -5.30 -12.51 -16.72
C SER A 59 -4.74 -13.15 -17.98
N ASP A 60 -4.04 -12.41 -18.83
CA ASP A 60 -3.47 -12.92 -20.10
C ASP A 60 -2.36 -13.95 -19.87
N ILE A 61 -1.74 -13.90 -18.71
CA ILE A 61 -0.72 -14.86 -18.26
C ILE A 61 -1.24 -15.80 -17.17
N GLY A 62 -2.56 -15.87 -16.98
CA GLY A 62 -3.21 -16.75 -16.01
C GLY A 62 -2.97 -16.38 -14.55
N CYS A 63 -2.84 -15.09 -14.25
CA CYS A 63 -2.65 -14.57 -12.91
C CYS A 63 -3.76 -13.58 -12.54
N ILE A 64 -4.08 -13.50 -11.24
CA ILE A 64 -4.91 -12.46 -10.66
C ILE A 64 -4.21 -12.00 -9.38
N VAL A 65 -4.04 -10.70 -9.23
CA VAL A 65 -3.44 -10.09 -8.04
C VAL A 65 -4.48 -9.25 -7.33
N ASN A 66 -4.63 -9.46 -6.03
CA ASN A 66 -5.54 -8.72 -5.19
C ASN A 66 -4.84 -8.26 -3.91
N ASN A 67 -5.18 -7.07 -3.44
CA ASN A 67 -4.83 -6.65 -2.09
C ASN A 67 -5.62 -7.50 -1.07
N VAL A 68 -5.00 -7.78 0.07
CA VAL A 68 -5.59 -8.59 1.15
C VAL A 68 -6.92 -7.99 1.63
N ASP A 69 -6.99 -6.67 1.81
CA ASP A 69 -8.21 -5.98 2.22
C ASP A 69 -9.35 -6.15 1.20
N THR A 70 -9.01 -6.24 -0.10
CA THR A 70 -9.99 -6.55 -1.15
C THR A 70 -10.52 -7.97 -1.02
N LEU A 71 -9.66 -8.95 -0.74
CA LEU A 71 -10.10 -10.34 -0.54
C LEU A 71 -10.99 -10.48 0.70
N VAL A 72 -10.66 -9.78 1.78
CA VAL A 72 -11.52 -9.74 2.98
C VAL A 72 -12.89 -9.14 2.65
N ALA A 73 -12.93 -8.02 1.91
CA ALA A 73 -14.19 -7.39 1.50
C ALA A 73 -15.02 -8.28 0.58
N VAL A 74 -14.38 -9.00 -0.35
CA VAL A 74 -15.07 -9.99 -1.22
C VAL A 74 -15.67 -11.12 -0.38
N ASN A 75 -14.91 -11.66 0.58
CA ASN A 75 -15.43 -12.69 1.48
C ASN A 75 -16.63 -12.19 2.29
N GLN A 76 -16.57 -10.98 2.85
CA GLN A 76 -17.67 -10.38 3.59
C GLN A 76 -18.91 -10.20 2.69
N ALA A 77 -18.72 -9.71 1.47
CA ALA A 77 -19.82 -9.51 0.55
C ALA A 77 -20.48 -10.83 0.10
N VAL A 78 -19.69 -11.87 -0.17
CA VAL A 78 -20.21 -13.15 -0.70
C VAL A 78 -20.75 -14.04 0.42
N MET A 79 -20.05 -14.13 1.56
CA MET A 79 -20.41 -15.07 2.63
C MET A 79 -21.33 -14.47 3.66
N LEU A 80 -21.21 -13.17 3.93
CA LEU A 80 -21.98 -12.49 4.97
C LEU A 80 -23.01 -11.51 4.41
N TYR A 81 -23.05 -11.30 3.08
CA TYR A 81 -23.93 -10.32 2.43
C TYR A 81 -23.73 -8.88 2.92
N GLU A 82 -22.51 -8.58 3.42
CA GLU A 82 -22.14 -7.26 3.92
C GLU A 82 -21.50 -6.43 2.81
N PRO A 83 -22.05 -5.27 2.44
CA PRO A 83 -21.42 -4.40 1.46
C PRO A 83 -20.17 -3.71 2.01
N LEU A 84 -19.26 -3.31 1.13
CA LEU A 84 -18.05 -2.59 1.50
C LEU A 84 -18.38 -1.15 1.96
N LEU A 85 -18.59 -0.97 3.26
CA LEU A 85 -18.93 0.32 3.89
C LEU A 85 -17.75 0.92 4.67
N THR A 86 -16.76 0.11 5.02
CA THR A 86 -15.60 0.55 5.83
C THR A 86 -14.29 0.16 5.17
N ARG A 87 -13.25 0.95 5.43
CA ARG A 87 -11.89 0.66 5.03
C ARG A 87 -10.94 0.75 6.22
N LEU A 88 -9.86 -0.01 6.16
CA LEU A 88 -8.74 0.16 7.07
C LEU A 88 -7.77 1.19 6.47
N ILE A 89 -7.58 2.31 7.15
CA ILE A 89 -6.72 3.41 6.71
C ILE A 89 -5.56 3.57 7.69
N THR A 90 -4.36 3.53 7.17
CA THR A 90 -3.15 3.82 7.95
C THR A 90 -2.96 5.32 8.07
N VAL A 91 -2.94 5.84 9.29
CA VAL A 91 -2.60 7.25 9.57
C VAL A 91 -1.20 7.28 10.14
N SER A 92 -0.27 7.99 9.48
CA SER A 92 1.15 7.99 9.81
C SER A 92 1.80 9.35 9.51
N GLY A 93 3.07 9.46 9.87
CA GLY A 93 3.89 10.66 9.68
C GLY A 93 4.27 11.30 11.01
N ASP A 94 5.33 12.08 10.98
CA ASP A 94 5.90 12.73 12.16
C ASP A 94 5.06 13.91 12.68
N CYS A 95 4.05 14.34 11.91
CA CYS A 95 3.10 15.36 12.32
C CYS A 95 1.78 14.82 12.87
N ILE A 96 1.60 13.50 13.02
CA ILE A 96 0.39 12.91 13.57
C ILE A 96 0.55 12.60 15.05
N ALA A 97 -0.45 12.98 15.85
CA ALA A 97 -0.40 12.78 17.30
C ALA A 97 -0.49 11.31 17.70
N ARG A 98 -1.36 10.53 17.05
CA ARG A 98 -1.57 9.11 17.34
C ARG A 98 -1.55 8.30 16.05
N PRO A 99 -0.35 7.97 15.49
CA PRO A 99 -0.22 7.17 14.28
C PRO A 99 -0.66 5.73 14.56
N ARG A 100 -1.61 5.24 13.77
CA ARG A 100 -2.10 3.83 13.79
C ARG A 100 -3.00 3.53 12.61
N ASN A 101 -3.49 2.31 12.53
CA ASN A 101 -4.53 1.91 11.59
C ASN A 101 -5.92 2.21 12.19
N TYR A 102 -6.78 2.84 11.39
CA TYR A 102 -8.15 3.18 11.76
C TYR A 102 -9.13 2.50 10.82
N ARG A 103 -10.15 1.84 11.36
CA ARG A 103 -11.30 1.38 10.58
C ARG A 103 -12.29 2.54 10.47
N VAL A 104 -12.49 3.01 9.26
CA VAL A 104 -13.30 4.21 8.99
C VAL A 104 -14.40 3.92 7.96
N ARG A 105 -15.48 4.68 7.99
CA ARG A 105 -16.51 4.61 6.96
C ARG A 105 -16.02 5.29 5.68
N ILE A 106 -16.34 4.68 4.55
CA ILE A 106 -16.17 5.32 3.23
C ILE A 106 -17.06 6.55 3.19
N GLY A 107 -16.53 7.67 2.70
CA GLY A 107 -17.19 8.97 2.72
C GLY A 107 -16.82 9.87 3.90
N MET A 108 -16.19 9.35 4.97
CA MET A 108 -15.60 10.17 6.03
C MET A 108 -14.54 11.08 5.45
N SER A 109 -14.44 12.34 5.92
CA SER A 109 -13.39 13.25 5.47
C SER A 109 -12.03 12.92 6.10
N TYR A 110 -10.94 13.26 5.42
CA TYR A 110 -9.61 13.16 6.03
C TYR A 110 -9.45 14.08 7.23
N ALA A 111 -10.13 15.24 7.26
CA ALA A 111 -10.15 16.11 8.43
C ALA A 111 -10.67 15.39 9.68
N GLU A 112 -11.82 14.75 9.57
CA GLU A 112 -12.42 13.98 10.66
C GLU A 112 -11.54 12.79 11.08
N LEU A 113 -10.90 12.10 10.13
CA LEU A 113 -9.98 11.01 10.44
C LEU A 113 -8.76 11.50 11.22
N ILE A 114 -8.17 12.63 10.81
CA ILE A 114 -7.03 13.23 11.52
C ILE A 114 -7.42 13.67 12.93
N GLU A 115 -8.59 14.27 13.09
CA GLU A 115 -9.12 14.64 14.40
C GLU A 115 -9.25 13.41 15.31
N ARG A 116 -9.81 12.32 14.82
CA ARG A 116 -9.86 11.02 15.54
C ARG A 116 -8.47 10.47 15.89
N ALA A 117 -7.47 10.77 15.06
CA ALA A 117 -6.08 10.44 15.32
C ALA A 117 -5.40 11.40 16.32
N GLY A 118 -6.16 12.26 16.98
CA GLY A 118 -5.68 13.24 17.97
C GLY A 118 -5.17 14.54 17.35
N GLY A 119 -5.45 14.77 16.08
CA GLY A 119 -5.01 15.95 15.34
C GLY A 119 -3.55 15.89 14.91
N PHE A 120 -3.05 17.02 14.46
CA PHE A 120 -1.64 17.20 14.18
C PHE A 120 -0.86 17.54 15.45
N SER A 121 0.26 16.84 15.67
CA SER A 121 1.23 17.17 16.73
C SER A 121 2.06 18.40 16.39
N SER A 122 2.24 18.68 15.10
CA SER A 122 2.93 19.85 14.57
C SER A 122 2.36 20.20 13.19
N ARG A 123 2.66 21.41 12.68
CA ARG A 123 2.16 21.85 11.37
C ARG A 123 2.78 21.02 10.24
N PRO A 124 2.01 20.25 9.48
CA PRO A 124 2.55 19.51 8.36
C PRO A 124 2.91 20.43 7.19
N ALA A 125 4.00 20.14 6.52
CA ALA A 125 4.39 20.77 5.25
C ALA A 125 3.89 20.00 4.03
N LEU A 126 3.67 18.68 4.20
CA LEU A 126 3.20 17.80 3.15
C LEU A 126 2.22 16.79 3.74
N ILE A 127 1.07 16.63 3.08
CA ILE A 127 0.10 15.59 3.39
C ILE A 127 -0.11 14.76 2.13
N LEU A 128 0.01 13.44 2.25
CA LEU A 128 -0.13 12.48 1.16
C LEU A 128 -1.31 11.55 1.40
N ASP A 129 -2.14 11.32 0.39
CA ASP A 129 -3.09 10.21 0.31
C ASP A 129 -2.39 9.02 -0.34
N GLY A 130 -2.18 7.95 0.40
CA GLY A 130 -1.43 6.77 0.00
C GLY A 130 -0.04 6.67 0.61
N GLY A 131 0.85 5.92 -0.04
CA GLY A 131 2.23 5.69 0.41
C GLY A 131 3.18 6.85 0.09
N THR A 132 4.36 6.85 0.72
CA THR A 132 5.39 7.89 0.50
C THR A 132 5.92 7.96 -0.93
N MET A 133 5.90 6.82 -1.66
CA MET A 133 6.44 6.74 -3.03
C MET A 133 5.37 6.95 -4.11
N THR A 134 4.11 6.60 -3.82
CA THR A 134 3.02 6.61 -4.81
C THR A 134 1.84 7.48 -4.42
N GLY A 135 1.86 8.04 -3.21
CA GLY A 135 0.79 8.87 -2.69
C GLY A 135 0.65 10.21 -3.41
N LYS A 136 -0.56 10.72 -3.42
CA LYS A 136 -0.89 12.02 -4.01
C LYS A 136 -0.95 13.09 -2.91
N ARG A 137 -0.39 14.26 -3.21
CA ARG A 137 -0.48 15.41 -2.30
C ARG A 137 -1.93 15.85 -2.12
N ILE A 138 -2.36 15.99 -0.88
CA ILE A 138 -3.65 16.56 -0.51
C ILE A 138 -3.44 18.00 0.02
N THR A 139 -4.25 18.91 -0.48
CA THR A 139 -4.29 20.32 0.01
C THR A 139 -5.61 20.64 0.72
N ASN A 140 -6.66 19.86 0.44
CA ASN A 140 -7.97 19.98 1.04
C ASN A 140 -8.30 18.70 1.82
N LEU A 141 -8.44 18.81 3.13
CA LEU A 141 -8.76 17.69 4.01
C LEU A 141 -10.26 17.33 4.07
N ASN A 142 -11.12 18.17 3.48
CA ASN A 142 -12.57 17.89 3.42
C ASN A 142 -12.93 16.89 2.32
N VAL A 143 -11.96 16.41 1.54
CA VAL A 143 -12.20 15.34 0.57
C VAL A 143 -12.51 14.02 1.28
N PRO A 144 -13.43 13.22 0.75
CA PRO A 144 -13.85 11.97 1.37
C PRO A 144 -12.84 10.85 1.15
N ILE A 145 -12.75 9.97 2.13
CA ILE A 145 -12.12 8.66 2.00
C ILE A 145 -12.93 7.81 1.04
N THR A 146 -12.25 7.20 0.08
CA THR A 146 -12.87 6.38 -0.96
C THR A 146 -12.52 4.90 -0.81
N LYS A 147 -13.06 4.05 -1.67
CA LYS A 147 -12.69 2.63 -1.75
C LYS A 147 -11.21 2.42 -2.13
N LEU A 148 -10.56 3.41 -2.74
CA LEU A 148 -9.16 3.32 -3.17
C LEU A 148 -8.18 3.90 -2.13
N SER A 149 -8.67 4.62 -1.12
CA SER A 149 -7.84 5.18 -0.07
C SER A 149 -7.23 4.07 0.78
N SER A 150 -5.93 4.14 1.05
CA SER A 150 -5.18 3.15 1.84
C SER A 150 -4.48 3.75 3.05
N GLY A 151 -4.14 5.03 3.00
CA GLY A 151 -3.44 5.70 4.09
C GLY A 151 -3.36 7.19 3.91
N ILE A 152 -3.01 7.87 5.00
CA ILE A 152 -2.67 9.29 5.01
C ILE A 152 -1.36 9.48 5.76
N ILE A 153 -0.47 10.26 5.19
CA ILE A 153 0.84 10.54 5.76
C ILE A 153 1.01 12.06 5.88
N ALA A 154 1.32 12.55 7.08
CA ALA A 154 1.57 13.96 7.34
C ALA A 154 3.03 14.17 7.75
N LEU A 155 3.78 14.89 6.93
CA LEU A 155 5.21 15.10 7.08
C LEU A 155 5.56 16.55 7.43
N SER A 156 6.50 16.72 8.35
CA SER A 156 7.10 18.02 8.71
C SER A 156 7.92 18.61 7.56
N LYS A 157 8.32 19.87 7.71
CA LYS A 157 9.16 20.56 6.72
C LYS A 157 10.50 19.86 6.51
N ASP A 158 11.09 19.32 7.56
CA ASP A 158 12.39 18.65 7.47
C ASP A 158 12.32 17.36 6.68
N ARG A 159 11.26 16.58 6.88
CA ARG A 159 10.98 15.38 6.10
C ARG A 159 10.58 15.69 4.65
N ALA A 160 9.78 16.74 4.45
CA ALA A 160 9.36 17.19 3.12
C ALA A 160 10.49 17.90 2.35
N ALA A 161 11.43 18.53 3.02
CA ALA A 161 12.58 19.21 2.38
C ALA A 161 13.54 18.24 1.69
N ALA A 162 13.59 16.97 2.15
CA ALA A 162 14.33 15.90 1.47
C ALA A 162 13.80 15.59 0.05
N MET A 163 12.63 16.13 -0.30
CA MET A 163 11.96 15.96 -1.60
C MET A 163 12.15 17.17 -2.54
N LYS A 164 13.16 18.02 -2.30
CA LYS A 164 13.47 19.11 -3.24
C LYS A 164 13.90 18.56 -4.59
N GLU A 165 13.21 19.01 -5.63
CA GLU A 165 13.67 18.77 -6.99
C GLU A 165 15.00 19.48 -7.24
N THR A 166 15.95 18.77 -7.77
CA THR A 166 17.26 19.29 -8.19
C THR A 166 17.50 18.94 -9.65
N ALA A 167 18.33 19.71 -10.33
CA ALA A 167 18.72 19.42 -11.70
C ALA A 167 19.37 18.03 -11.78
N CYS A 168 19.01 17.25 -12.79
CA CYS A 168 19.55 15.93 -13.00
C CYS A 168 21.06 16.00 -13.31
N SER A 169 21.87 15.32 -12.47
CA SER A 169 23.32 15.21 -12.66
C SER A 169 23.73 14.18 -13.73
N ARG A 170 22.76 13.46 -14.32
CA ARG A 170 22.95 12.38 -15.30
C ARG A 170 23.86 11.25 -14.83
N CYS A 171 23.90 10.96 -13.53
CA CYS A 171 24.76 9.92 -12.96
C CYS A 171 24.32 8.47 -13.24
N GLY A 172 23.13 8.23 -13.83
CA GLY A 172 22.64 6.91 -14.21
C GLY A 172 22.10 6.03 -13.07
N ARG A 173 22.27 6.40 -11.82
CA ARG A 173 21.86 5.57 -10.67
C ARG A 173 20.37 5.19 -10.64
N CYS A 174 19.50 6.08 -11.13
CA CYS A 174 18.06 5.78 -11.22
C CYS A 174 17.79 4.68 -12.26
N VAL A 175 18.55 4.64 -13.36
CA VAL A 175 18.44 3.61 -14.40
C VAL A 175 18.95 2.27 -13.87
N GLU A 176 20.10 2.27 -13.20
CA GLU A 176 20.68 1.05 -12.58
C GLU A 176 19.78 0.45 -11.51
N SER A 177 19.14 1.32 -10.69
CA SER A 177 18.21 0.89 -9.63
C SER A 177 16.81 0.56 -10.13
N CYS A 178 16.49 0.87 -11.38
CA CYS A 178 15.15 0.66 -11.93
C CYS A 178 14.93 -0.83 -12.24
N PRO A 179 13.94 -1.51 -11.65
CA PRO A 179 13.66 -2.91 -11.96
C PRO A 179 13.16 -3.12 -13.39
N ASP A 180 12.52 -2.10 -13.97
CA ASP A 180 12.03 -2.12 -15.36
C ASP A 180 13.09 -1.62 -16.37
N LYS A 181 14.30 -1.23 -15.90
CA LYS A 181 15.42 -0.72 -16.69
C LYS A 181 15.00 0.38 -17.67
N LEU A 182 14.16 1.30 -17.22
CA LEU A 182 13.76 2.47 -17.99
C LEU A 182 14.94 3.42 -18.17
N LEU A 183 15.07 3.98 -19.40
CA LEU A 183 16.09 4.97 -19.75
C LEU A 183 15.66 6.38 -19.37
#